data_51ec9cb492f4237bbfcf31229889651e
#
_entry.id   51ec9cb492f4237bbfcf31229889651e
#
_cell.length_a   1.000
_cell.length_b   1.000
_cell.length_c   1.000
_cell.angle_alpha   90.00
_cell.angle_beta   90.00
_cell.angle_gamma   90.00
#
_symmetry.space_group_name_H-M   'P 1'
#
loop_
_entity.id
_entity.type
_entity.pdbx_description
1 polymer ?
#
loop_
_entity_poly.entity_id
_entity_poly.type
_entity_poly.pdbx_seq_one_letter_code
_entity_poly.pdbx_strand_id
1 'polypeptide(L)'
;AFPESFAQNAYRATHEEYPAPGCYAAIDDKSKGAMGYDVVYTAPKNEAFYRNAGKSCFTREYGDCVDDWNSHNSYSRVAREWGEEPQIRQAQHYARKDYGGSLTVDQFCKSPRGHIGGALWHSFDHQRGYHPDPFWGGLMDMFRQPKYSYYMMMSQRDPHLHLEQADSGPMVYIANAMTPFSPEDIVVYTNCDSVRVIVNEKDTLVQVPLLEEKGIRHPPVVFKGAYSFVDVRALHRAGKPEQCSIVAEGFLDGKIVARTKNMPSKRNEQLVLTVDSGLPLRANGSDMVTVIASITDKDGYVKRLSQETVIFEVEGEGELVGGREVEANPRVSRWGTAPAL
;
A
#
# COMPACT_ATOMS: atom_id res chain seq x y z
N ALA A 1 12.47 -30.55 -6.38
CA ALA A 1 11.18 -30.93 -6.96
C ALA A 1 10.72 -32.22 -6.28
N PHE A 2 9.45 -32.31 -5.93
CA PHE A 2 8.85 -33.50 -5.34
C PHE A 2 8.74 -34.61 -6.39
N PRO A 3 8.79 -35.93 -5.98
CA PRO A 3 8.40 -37.02 -6.84
C PRO A 3 6.94 -36.85 -7.32
N GLU A 4 6.68 -37.28 -8.54
CA GLU A 4 5.31 -37.13 -9.11
C GLU A 4 4.28 -37.91 -8.28
N SER A 5 4.64 -39.10 -7.79
CA SER A 5 3.76 -39.89 -6.92
C SER A 5 3.39 -39.17 -5.62
N PHE A 6 4.34 -38.42 -5.04
CA PHE A 6 4.05 -37.58 -3.88
C PHE A 6 3.03 -36.48 -4.20
N ALA A 7 3.23 -35.77 -5.31
CA ALA A 7 2.30 -34.72 -5.75
C ALA A 7 0.89 -35.27 -5.97
N GLN A 8 0.77 -36.39 -6.66
CA GLN A 8 -0.51 -37.07 -6.91
C GLN A 8 -1.19 -37.53 -5.61
N ASN A 9 -0.44 -38.09 -4.68
CA ASN A 9 -0.98 -38.52 -3.38
C ASN A 9 -1.42 -37.35 -2.54
N ALA A 10 -0.64 -36.25 -2.50
CA ALA A 10 -1.00 -35.04 -1.78
C ALA A 10 -2.28 -34.40 -2.33
N TYR A 11 -2.41 -34.33 -3.65
CA TYR A 11 -3.63 -33.83 -4.29
C TYR A 11 -4.86 -34.65 -3.89
N ARG A 12 -4.76 -35.99 -4.01
CA ARG A 12 -5.84 -36.91 -3.64
C ARG A 12 -6.21 -36.76 -2.17
N ALA A 13 -5.23 -36.80 -1.26
CA ALA A 13 -5.49 -36.67 0.16
C ALA A 13 -6.17 -35.33 0.52
N THR A 14 -5.76 -34.23 -0.12
CA THR A 14 -6.40 -32.92 0.08
C THR A 14 -7.87 -32.95 -0.29
N HIS A 15 -8.22 -33.56 -1.42
CA HIS A 15 -9.60 -33.64 -1.88
C HIS A 15 -10.45 -34.66 -1.12
N GLU A 16 -9.82 -35.70 -0.57
CA GLU A 16 -10.48 -36.68 0.31
C GLU A 16 -10.81 -36.08 1.68
N GLU A 17 -9.86 -35.36 2.28
CA GLU A 17 -10.02 -34.76 3.61
C GLU A 17 -10.91 -33.50 3.59
N TYR A 18 -10.87 -32.75 2.49
CA TYR A 18 -11.68 -31.55 2.32
C TYR A 18 -12.42 -31.56 0.97
N PRO A 19 -13.54 -32.30 0.88
CA PRO A 19 -14.25 -32.50 -0.38
C PRO A 19 -15.14 -31.28 -0.75
N ALA A 20 -14.56 -30.08 -0.73
CA ALA A 20 -15.27 -28.85 -1.11
C ALA A 20 -15.37 -28.72 -2.64
N PRO A 21 -16.43 -28.10 -3.17
CA PRO A 21 -16.46 -27.73 -4.58
C PRO A 21 -15.47 -26.62 -4.88
N GLY A 22 -14.86 -26.64 -6.07
CA GLY A 22 -13.99 -25.57 -6.57
C GLY A 22 -12.53 -25.96 -6.74
N CYS A 23 -11.72 -24.96 -7.01
CA CYS A 23 -10.28 -25.09 -7.28
C CYS A 23 -9.51 -24.53 -6.08
N TYR A 24 -8.93 -25.38 -5.26
CA TYR A 24 -8.21 -24.97 -4.05
C TYR A 24 -6.85 -25.63 -3.86
N ALA A 25 -6.52 -26.68 -4.60
CA ALA A 25 -5.22 -27.31 -4.55
C ALA A 25 -4.30 -26.74 -5.65
N ALA A 26 -3.14 -26.22 -5.27
CA ALA A 26 -2.22 -25.56 -6.17
C ALA A 26 -0.77 -26.07 -6.00
N ILE A 27 0.02 -26.01 -7.06
CA ILE A 27 1.42 -26.47 -7.11
C ILE A 27 2.24 -25.62 -8.10
N ASP A 28 3.55 -25.54 -7.89
CA ASP A 28 4.47 -24.87 -8.82
C ASP A 28 4.54 -25.61 -10.18
N ASP A 29 4.62 -24.84 -11.26
CA ASP A 29 4.66 -25.33 -12.66
C ASP A 29 5.85 -26.24 -12.97
N LYS A 30 6.94 -26.13 -12.19
CA LYS A 30 8.14 -26.95 -12.32
C LYS A 30 8.02 -28.31 -11.65
N SER A 31 6.95 -28.56 -10.91
CA SER A 31 6.74 -29.83 -10.23
C SER A 31 6.20 -30.88 -11.22
N LYS A 32 6.73 -32.11 -11.12
CA LYS A 32 6.18 -33.24 -11.87
C LYS A 32 4.75 -33.49 -11.38
N GLY A 33 3.83 -33.72 -12.31
CA GLY A 33 2.41 -33.89 -11.99
C GLY A 33 1.63 -32.58 -11.78
N ALA A 34 2.24 -31.41 -12.00
CA ALA A 34 1.60 -30.11 -11.82
C ALA A 34 0.25 -29.98 -12.57
N MET A 35 0.17 -30.53 -13.76
CA MET A 35 -1.06 -30.46 -14.56
C MET A 35 -2.23 -31.28 -14.00
N GLY A 36 -2.01 -32.10 -12.99
CA GLY A 36 -3.05 -32.79 -12.24
C GLY A 36 -3.74 -31.94 -11.17
N TYR A 37 -3.14 -30.81 -10.79
CA TYR A 37 -3.68 -29.92 -9.76
C TYR A 37 -4.75 -28.95 -10.29
N ASP A 38 -5.55 -28.34 -9.41
CA ASP A 38 -6.59 -27.42 -9.77
C ASP A 38 -6.03 -26.12 -10.36
N VAL A 39 -5.00 -25.58 -9.73
CA VAL A 39 -4.33 -24.33 -10.10
C VAL A 39 -2.82 -24.58 -10.19
N VAL A 40 -2.18 -23.96 -11.17
CA VAL A 40 -0.73 -24.03 -11.33
C VAL A 40 -0.13 -22.67 -10.97
N TYR A 41 0.82 -22.67 -10.05
CA TYR A 41 1.59 -21.47 -9.70
C TYR A 41 2.65 -21.21 -10.77
N THR A 42 2.51 -20.12 -11.48
CA THR A 42 3.49 -19.66 -12.46
C THR A 42 3.33 -18.19 -12.75
N ALA A 43 4.38 -17.54 -13.26
CA ALA A 43 4.28 -16.22 -13.85
C ALA A 43 3.33 -16.23 -15.07
N PRO A 44 2.80 -15.07 -15.48
CA PRO A 44 1.99 -14.98 -16.70
C PRO A 44 2.68 -15.61 -17.91
N LYS A 45 1.96 -16.43 -18.64
CA LYS A 45 2.40 -17.13 -19.85
C LYS A 45 1.72 -16.51 -21.08
N ASN A 46 2.10 -17.00 -22.26
CA ASN A 46 1.40 -16.65 -23.49
C ASN A 46 0.05 -17.40 -23.62
N GLU A 47 -0.80 -16.92 -24.52
CA GLU A 47 -2.14 -17.48 -24.73
C GLU A 47 -2.11 -18.96 -25.14
N ALA A 48 -1.10 -19.37 -25.92
CA ALA A 48 -0.97 -20.76 -26.35
C ALA A 48 -0.73 -21.73 -25.17
N PHE A 49 0.00 -21.28 -24.16
CA PHE A 49 0.20 -22.06 -22.94
C PHE A 49 -1.12 -22.38 -22.27
N TYR A 50 -1.97 -21.37 -22.01
CA TYR A 50 -3.27 -21.59 -21.35
C TYR A 50 -4.22 -22.44 -22.15
N ARG A 51 -4.25 -22.26 -23.47
CA ARG A 51 -5.07 -23.05 -24.38
C ARG A 51 -4.67 -24.53 -24.37
N ASN A 52 -3.39 -24.80 -24.38
CA ASN A 52 -2.88 -26.18 -24.39
C ASN A 52 -2.96 -26.84 -23.02
N ALA A 53 -2.75 -26.06 -21.95
CA ALA A 53 -2.80 -26.56 -20.59
C ALA A 53 -4.20 -26.86 -20.10
N GLY A 54 -5.23 -26.13 -20.60
CA GLY A 54 -6.60 -26.23 -20.10
C GLY A 54 -6.74 -25.90 -18.60
N LYS A 55 -5.77 -25.15 -18.05
CA LYS A 55 -5.66 -24.85 -16.61
C LYS A 55 -5.50 -23.36 -16.38
N SER A 56 -6.11 -22.86 -15.31
CA SER A 56 -5.85 -21.53 -14.80
C SER A 56 -4.53 -21.50 -14.04
N CYS A 57 -3.84 -20.37 -14.12
CA CYS A 57 -2.58 -20.12 -13.44
C CYS A 57 -2.69 -18.93 -12.52
N PHE A 58 -1.91 -18.97 -11.45
CA PHE A 58 -1.84 -17.91 -10.43
C PHE A 58 -0.38 -17.65 -10.08
N THR A 59 0.00 -16.39 -9.88
CA THR A 59 1.32 -16.05 -9.37
C THR A 59 1.23 -15.96 -7.85
N ARG A 60 1.80 -16.95 -7.14
CA ARG A 60 1.71 -17.01 -5.68
C ARG A 60 2.44 -15.88 -4.96
N GLU A 61 3.41 -15.26 -5.63
CA GLU A 61 4.25 -14.23 -5.03
C GLU A 61 4.77 -13.29 -6.12
N TYR A 62 4.52 -11.99 -5.96
CA TYR A 62 5.02 -10.98 -6.89
C TYR A 62 5.35 -9.68 -6.17
N GLY A 63 6.03 -8.77 -6.87
CA GLY A 63 6.26 -7.38 -6.47
C GLY A 63 7.62 -7.14 -5.81
N ASP A 64 8.22 -8.12 -5.14
CA ASP A 64 9.54 -7.95 -4.56
C ASP A 64 10.61 -7.92 -5.65
N CYS A 65 11.28 -6.80 -5.76
CA CYS A 65 12.41 -6.59 -6.66
C CYS A 65 13.69 -6.54 -5.83
N VAL A 66 14.54 -7.51 -6.03
CA VAL A 66 15.77 -7.68 -5.26
C VAL A 66 16.95 -7.75 -6.21
N ASP A 67 17.86 -6.78 -6.12
CA ASP A 67 19.14 -6.86 -6.83
C ASP A 67 20.03 -7.91 -6.16
N ASP A 68 19.94 -7.97 -4.85
CA ASP A 68 20.59 -8.95 -3.99
C ASP A 68 19.70 -9.14 -2.74
N TRP A 69 19.71 -10.33 -2.14
CA TRP A 69 18.90 -10.67 -0.97
C TRP A 69 19.07 -9.71 0.22
N ASN A 70 20.23 -9.10 0.34
CA ASN A 70 20.58 -8.16 1.40
C ASN A 70 20.46 -6.69 0.96
N SER A 71 20.03 -6.44 -0.27
CA SER A 71 19.93 -5.09 -0.79
C SER A 71 18.80 -4.31 -0.13
N HIS A 72 19.13 -3.12 0.38
CA HIS A 72 18.18 -2.12 0.85
C HIS A 72 17.80 -1.12 -0.24
N ASN A 73 18.39 -1.23 -1.43
CA ASN A 73 18.23 -0.28 -2.53
C ASN A 73 17.14 -0.68 -3.53
N SER A 74 16.40 -1.71 -3.21
CA SER A 74 15.31 -2.19 -4.05
C SER A 74 14.13 -1.21 -4.04
N TYR A 75 13.55 -0.95 -5.20
CA TYR A 75 12.39 -0.07 -5.33
C TYR A 75 11.16 -0.59 -4.59
N SER A 76 11.04 -1.88 -4.39
CA SER A 76 9.96 -2.51 -3.63
C SER A 76 10.16 -2.43 -2.12
N ARG A 77 11.39 -2.20 -1.64
CA ARG A 77 11.74 -2.23 -0.23
C ARG A 77 11.98 -0.83 0.29
N VAL A 78 10.95 -0.25 0.86
CA VAL A 78 10.92 1.14 1.34
C VAL A 78 10.31 1.20 2.72
N ALA A 79 11.08 1.67 3.69
CA ALA A 79 10.55 2.01 5.01
C ALA A 79 9.73 3.31 4.92
N ARG A 80 8.60 3.37 5.63
CA ARG A 80 7.70 4.53 5.60
C ARG A 80 8.39 5.82 6.05
N GLU A 81 9.25 5.73 7.04
CA GLU A 81 10.04 6.83 7.61
C GLU A 81 11.14 7.37 6.70
N TRP A 82 11.44 6.73 5.57
CA TRP A 82 12.40 7.28 4.60
C TRP A 82 11.85 8.47 3.81
N GLY A 83 10.57 8.78 4.01
CA GLY A 83 9.92 9.94 3.44
C GLY A 83 9.06 9.64 2.22
N GLU A 84 8.59 10.69 1.59
CA GLU A 84 7.55 10.62 0.56
C GLU A 84 8.07 10.11 -0.78
N GLU A 85 9.21 10.60 -1.23
CA GLU A 85 9.76 10.24 -2.54
C GLU A 85 10.06 8.73 -2.68
N PRO A 86 10.72 8.05 -1.71
CA PRO A 86 10.85 6.60 -1.74
C PRO A 86 9.52 5.86 -1.77
N GLN A 87 8.52 6.32 -1.00
CA GLN A 87 7.18 5.70 -1.00
C GLN A 87 6.46 5.88 -2.34
N ILE A 88 6.59 7.04 -2.99
CA ILE A 88 6.04 7.27 -4.34
C ILE A 88 6.70 6.32 -5.33
N ARG A 89 8.02 6.14 -5.27
CA ARG A 89 8.74 5.20 -6.14
C ARG A 89 8.32 3.75 -5.91
N GLN A 90 8.08 3.35 -4.66
CA GLN A 90 7.55 2.02 -4.35
C GLN A 90 6.16 1.82 -4.97
N ALA A 91 5.27 2.79 -4.80
CA ALA A 91 3.94 2.75 -5.39
C ALA A 91 3.99 2.67 -6.93
N GLN A 92 4.87 3.45 -7.55
CA GLN A 92 5.11 3.43 -8.99
C GLN A 92 5.66 2.08 -9.47
N HIS A 93 6.58 1.48 -8.71
CA HIS A 93 7.10 0.15 -9.01
C HIS A 93 5.99 -0.90 -9.00
N TYR A 94 5.10 -0.89 -8.02
CA TYR A 94 3.98 -1.83 -7.96
C TYR A 94 2.92 -1.56 -9.03
N ALA A 95 2.72 -0.31 -9.41
CA ALA A 95 1.80 0.06 -10.49
C ALA A 95 2.35 -0.37 -11.86
N ARG A 96 3.61 -0.02 -12.14
CA ARG A 96 4.27 -0.27 -13.44
C ARG A 96 5.69 -0.74 -13.24
N LYS A 97 6.12 -1.64 -14.11
CA LYS A 97 7.50 -2.10 -14.16
C LYS A 97 8.41 -1.04 -14.80
N ASP A 98 8.88 -0.10 -14.02
CA ASP A 98 9.90 0.84 -14.46
C ASP A 98 11.32 0.28 -14.28
N TYR A 99 11.49 -0.69 -13.35
CA TYR A 99 12.78 -1.25 -12.94
C TYR A 99 12.72 -2.75 -12.69
N GLY A 100 13.78 -3.47 -13.07
CA GLY A 100 14.05 -4.83 -12.67
C GLY A 100 13.07 -5.90 -13.13
N GLY A 101 13.21 -7.09 -12.62
CA GLY A 101 12.58 -8.32 -13.10
C GLY A 101 11.24 -8.70 -12.48
N SER A 102 10.71 -7.94 -11.51
CA SER A 102 9.50 -8.33 -10.78
C SER A 102 8.22 -8.11 -11.58
N LEU A 103 7.25 -8.97 -11.33
CA LEU A 103 5.89 -8.79 -11.82
C LEU A 103 5.18 -7.66 -11.06
N THR A 104 4.32 -6.95 -11.76
CA THR A 104 3.54 -5.82 -11.24
C THR A 104 2.07 -5.95 -11.60
N VAL A 105 1.23 -5.12 -10.99
CA VAL A 105 -0.22 -5.11 -11.27
C VAL A 105 -0.51 -4.85 -12.75
N ASP A 106 0.22 -3.91 -13.36
CA ASP A 106 0.09 -3.60 -14.80
C ASP A 106 0.34 -4.84 -15.68
N GLN A 107 1.34 -5.66 -15.34
CA GLN A 107 1.64 -6.88 -16.09
C GLN A 107 0.55 -7.94 -15.95
N PHE A 108 -0.09 -8.05 -14.78
CA PHE A 108 -1.25 -8.94 -14.61
C PHE A 108 -2.43 -8.47 -15.45
N CYS A 109 -2.70 -7.17 -15.50
CA CYS A 109 -3.75 -6.60 -16.35
C CYS A 109 -3.51 -6.86 -17.84
N LYS A 110 -2.25 -6.95 -18.25
CA LYS A 110 -1.83 -7.27 -19.63
C LYS A 110 -1.79 -8.77 -19.94
N SER A 111 -1.98 -9.62 -18.94
CA SER A 111 -1.90 -11.08 -19.11
C SER A 111 -3.10 -11.61 -19.89
N PRO A 112 -2.92 -12.68 -20.72
CA PRO A 112 -4.01 -13.35 -21.39
C PRO A 112 -4.99 -14.00 -20.40
N ARG A 113 -6.20 -14.30 -20.86
CA ARG A 113 -7.17 -15.09 -20.10
C ARG A 113 -6.54 -16.44 -19.72
N GLY A 114 -6.80 -16.87 -18.49
CA GLY A 114 -6.21 -18.09 -17.93
C GLY A 114 -5.17 -17.80 -16.83
N HIS A 115 -4.59 -16.61 -16.79
CA HIS A 115 -3.89 -16.12 -15.62
C HIS A 115 -4.88 -15.36 -14.72
N ILE A 116 -5.18 -15.90 -13.54
CA ILE A 116 -6.29 -15.44 -12.69
C ILE A 116 -5.85 -14.43 -11.61
N GLY A 117 -4.58 -14.06 -11.57
CA GLY A 117 -4.06 -13.04 -10.65
C GLY A 117 -2.80 -13.46 -9.91
N GLY A 118 -2.51 -12.74 -8.85
CA GLY A 118 -1.33 -12.98 -8.02
C GLY A 118 -1.47 -12.43 -6.60
N ALA A 119 -0.63 -12.93 -5.70
CA ALA A 119 -0.48 -12.42 -4.35
C ALA A 119 0.79 -11.58 -4.21
N LEU A 120 0.63 -10.36 -3.72
CA LEU A 120 1.76 -9.47 -3.49
C LEU A 120 2.61 -9.96 -2.32
N TRP A 121 3.91 -10.00 -2.50
CA TRP A 121 4.86 -10.11 -1.43
C TRP A 121 5.41 -8.72 -1.12
N HIS A 122 4.94 -7.98 -0.08
CA HIS A 122 4.14 -8.47 1.03
C HIS A 122 3.12 -7.40 1.48
N SER A 123 2.17 -7.75 2.35
CA SER A 123 1.19 -6.80 2.88
C SER A 123 1.79 -5.86 3.91
N PHE A 124 2.69 -6.36 4.77
CA PHE A 124 3.28 -5.64 5.90
C PHE A 124 4.79 -5.75 5.91
N ASP A 125 5.47 -4.70 6.37
CA ASP A 125 6.86 -4.86 6.79
C ASP A 125 6.92 -5.83 7.95
N HIS A 126 7.97 -6.66 7.99
CA HIS A 126 8.09 -7.68 9.03
C HIS A 126 9.54 -8.05 9.30
N GLN A 127 9.81 -8.52 10.51
CA GLN A 127 11.10 -9.09 10.86
C GLN A 127 11.24 -10.50 10.29
N ARG A 128 12.34 -10.75 9.59
CA ARG A 128 12.58 -12.04 8.91
C ARG A 128 13.23 -13.11 9.79
N GLY A 129 13.77 -12.74 10.95
CA GLY A 129 14.41 -13.64 11.89
C GLY A 129 15.81 -14.13 11.50
N TYR A 130 16.15 -14.19 10.23
CA TYR A 130 17.44 -14.61 9.71
C TYR A 130 18.31 -13.46 9.17
N HIS A 131 17.81 -12.25 9.21
CA HIS A 131 18.49 -11.05 8.75
C HIS A 131 18.35 -9.94 9.80
N PRO A 132 19.39 -9.13 10.06
CA PRO A 132 19.33 -8.05 11.06
C PRO A 132 18.31 -6.97 10.70
N ASP A 133 18.09 -6.72 9.40
CA ASP A 133 17.15 -5.71 8.95
C ASP A 133 15.77 -6.29 8.67
N PRO A 134 14.70 -5.55 8.99
CA PRO A 134 13.35 -5.91 8.60
C PRO A 134 13.20 -5.99 7.08
N PHE A 135 12.19 -6.71 6.64
CA PHE A 135 11.72 -6.65 5.26
C PHE A 135 10.78 -5.47 5.10
N TRP A 136 11.15 -4.49 4.30
CA TRP A 136 10.38 -3.25 4.08
C TRP A 136 9.54 -3.27 2.79
N GLY A 137 9.23 -4.41 2.25
CA GLY A 137 8.43 -4.57 1.04
C GLY A 137 6.92 -4.52 1.24
N GLY A 138 6.46 -4.19 2.45
CA GLY A 138 5.04 -4.09 2.75
C GLY A 138 4.35 -2.90 2.12
N LEU A 139 3.04 -3.02 1.91
CA LEU A 139 2.16 -1.88 1.62
C LEU A 139 1.92 -1.02 2.86
N MET A 140 2.05 -1.63 4.02
CA MET A 140 1.99 -0.99 5.34
C MET A 140 3.28 -1.30 6.09
N ASP A 141 3.64 -0.44 7.03
CA ASP A 141 4.76 -0.68 7.91
C ASP A 141 4.46 -1.78 8.96
N MET A 142 5.42 -2.08 9.83
CA MET A 142 5.23 -3.10 10.89
C MET A 142 4.13 -2.74 11.89
N PHE A 143 3.80 -1.46 12.00
CA PHE A 143 2.74 -0.93 12.87
C PHE A 143 1.39 -0.79 12.17
N ARG A 144 1.23 -1.38 11.00
CA ARG A 144 0.01 -1.30 10.18
C ARG A 144 -0.30 0.11 9.65
N GLN A 145 0.69 1.03 9.67
CA GLN A 145 0.51 2.34 9.08
C GLN A 145 0.69 2.26 7.55
N PRO A 146 -0.26 2.76 6.78
CA PRO A 146 -0.23 2.64 5.32
C PRO A 146 0.89 3.49 4.71
N LYS A 147 1.57 2.92 3.73
CA LYS A 147 2.48 3.63 2.81
C LYS A 147 1.70 4.16 1.60
N TYR A 148 2.33 4.94 0.75
CA TYR A 148 1.66 5.43 -0.47
C TYR A 148 1.28 4.30 -1.43
N SER A 149 2.02 3.20 -1.44
CA SER A 149 1.69 1.99 -2.20
C SER A 149 0.36 1.34 -1.78
N TYR A 150 -0.02 1.44 -0.51
CA TYR A 150 -1.34 1.00 -0.04
C TYR A 150 -2.47 1.75 -0.74
N TYR A 151 -2.39 3.07 -0.79
CA TYR A 151 -3.42 3.90 -1.44
C TYR A 151 -3.44 3.72 -2.96
N MET A 152 -2.28 3.49 -3.57
CA MET A 152 -2.20 3.12 -4.98
C MET A 152 -2.92 1.79 -5.26
N MET A 153 -2.74 0.78 -4.41
CA MET A 153 -3.44 -0.50 -4.54
C MET A 153 -4.95 -0.34 -4.27
N MET A 154 -5.34 0.43 -3.26
CA MET A 154 -6.76 0.74 -3.01
C MET A 154 -7.42 1.38 -4.21
N SER A 155 -6.74 2.30 -4.90
CA SER A 155 -7.28 2.97 -6.08
C SER A 155 -7.55 2.04 -7.26
N GLN A 156 -7.09 0.78 -7.24
CA GLN A 156 -7.38 -0.18 -8.29
C GLN A 156 -8.76 -0.85 -8.15
N ARG A 157 -9.48 -0.59 -7.05
CA ARG A 157 -10.84 -1.11 -6.83
C ARG A 157 -11.85 -0.38 -7.70
N ASP A 158 -12.90 -1.09 -8.07
CA ASP A 158 -14.06 -0.50 -8.74
C ASP A 158 -14.69 0.57 -7.82
N PRO A 159 -14.88 1.81 -8.27
CA PRO A 159 -15.49 2.86 -7.46
C PRO A 159 -16.95 2.58 -7.05
N HIS A 160 -17.63 1.69 -7.75
CA HIS A 160 -19.01 1.28 -7.44
C HIS A 160 -19.09 0.10 -6.46
N LEU A 161 -17.93 -0.48 -6.09
CA LEU A 161 -17.89 -1.56 -5.11
C LEU A 161 -18.05 -0.99 -3.69
N HIS A 162 -19.03 -1.48 -2.96
CA HIS A 162 -19.23 -1.19 -1.55
C HIS A 162 -19.04 -2.44 -0.72
N LEU A 163 -18.10 -2.38 0.23
CA LEU A 163 -17.78 -3.46 1.15
C LEU A 163 -18.10 -3.01 2.58
N GLU A 164 -18.80 -3.84 3.34
CA GLU A 164 -19.16 -3.53 4.74
C GLU A 164 -17.96 -3.51 5.69
N GLN A 165 -16.91 -4.27 5.37
CA GLN A 165 -15.77 -4.52 6.27
C GLN A 165 -14.47 -3.89 5.80
N ALA A 166 -14.49 -3.08 4.75
CA ALA A 166 -13.29 -2.42 4.22
C ALA A 166 -13.63 -1.11 3.54
N ASP A 167 -12.68 -0.18 3.59
CA ASP A 167 -12.78 1.07 2.82
C ASP A 167 -12.97 0.77 1.35
N SER A 168 -14.04 1.31 0.77
CA SER A 168 -14.46 1.04 -0.61
C SER A 168 -15.24 2.24 -1.16
N GLY A 169 -15.60 2.18 -2.43
CA GLY A 169 -16.25 3.28 -3.13
C GLY A 169 -15.26 4.25 -3.77
N PRO A 170 -15.73 5.41 -4.22
CA PRO A 170 -14.87 6.42 -4.85
C PRO A 170 -13.84 6.99 -3.89
N MET A 171 -12.60 7.16 -4.37
CA MET A 171 -11.51 7.70 -3.56
C MET A 171 -10.61 8.66 -4.31
N VAL A 172 -10.04 9.60 -3.58
CA VAL A 172 -8.86 10.40 -3.95
C VAL A 172 -7.90 10.45 -2.77
N TYR A 173 -6.64 10.23 -3.03
CA TYR A 173 -5.57 10.36 -2.05
C TYR A 173 -4.42 11.20 -2.61
N ILE A 174 -3.99 12.22 -1.87
CA ILE A 174 -2.90 13.14 -2.24
C ILE A 174 -1.60 12.62 -1.61
N ALA A 175 -0.69 12.11 -2.42
CA ALA A 175 0.63 11.68 -1.98
C ALA A 175 1.60 12.88 -1.95
N ASN A 176 1.29 13.85 -1.10
CA ASN A 176 2.10 15.02 -0.78
C ASN A 176 1.70 15.56 0.59
N ALA A 177 2.61 15.51 1.56
CA ALA A 177 2.34 15.92 2.94
C ALA A 177 2.54 17.42 3.19
N MET A 178 2.88 18.18 2.16
CA MET A 178 3.13 19.62 2.20
C MET A 178 4.24 20.03 3.19
N THR A 179 5.27 19.20 3.28
CA THR A 179 6.48 19.47 4.09
C THR A 179 7.55 20.16 3.26
N PRO A 180 8.63 20.70 3.90
CA PRO A 180 9.79 21.21 3.18
C PRO A 180 10.52 20.18 2.31
N PHE A 181 10.26 18.89 2.54
CA PHE A 181 10.88 17.76 1.85
C PHE A 181 9.92 17.05 0.87
N SER A 182 8.68 17.54 0.78
CA SER A 182 7.72 17.00 -0.17
C SER A 182 8.15 17.30 -1.61
N PRO A 183 7.98 16.34 -2.55
CA PRO A 183 8.33 16.55 -3.95
C PRO A 183 7.47 17.66 -4.58
N GLU A 184 8.02 18.32 -5.60
CA GLU A 184 7.32 19.36 -6.36
C GLU A 184 6.16 18.78 -7.20
N ASP A 185 6.27 17.53 -7.61
CA ASP A 185 5.19 16.82 -8.28
C ASP A 185 4.13 16.40 -7.28
N ILE A 186 2.86 16.67 -7.55
CA ILE A 186 1.75 16.14 -6.77
C ILE A 186 1.26 14.85 -7.42
N VAL A 187 1.38 13.74 -6.71
CA VAL A 187 0.83 12.45 -7.14
C VAL A 187 -0.51 12.21 -6.46
N VAL A 188 -1.52 11.85 -7.24
CA VAL A 188 -2.86 11.53 -6.76
C VAL A 188 -3.21 10.10 -7.15
N TYR A 189 -3.61 9.30 -6.16
CA TYR A 189 -4.19 7.97 -6.38
C TYR A 189 -5.71 8.10 -6.32
N THR A 190 -6.38 7.66 -7.38
CA THR A 190 -7.84 7.75 -7.50
C THR A 190 -8.39 6.63 -8.36
N ASN A 191 -9.61 6.19 -8.08
CA ASN A 191 -10.40 5.31 -8.93
C ASN A 191 -11.52 6.06 -9.68
N CYS A 192 -11.43 7.39 -9.74
CA CYS A 192 -12.37 8.23 -10.47
C CYS A 192 -11.95 8.42 -11.94
N ASP A 193 -12.89 8.84 -12.80
CA ASP A 193 -12.66 9.09 -14.23
C ASP A 193 -11.69 10.24 -14.48
N SER A 194 -11.75 11.26 -13.62
CA SER A 194 -10.88 12.42 -13.67
C SER A 194 -10.64 13.00 -12.29
N VAL A 195 -9.58 13.79 -12.15
CA VAL A 195 -9.24 14.46 -10.91
C VAL A 195 -8.90 15.93 -11.15
N ARG A 196 -9.40 16.80 -10.29
CA ARG A 196 -9.05 18.20 -10.20
C ARG A 196 -8.23 18.45 -8.95
N VAL A 197 -7.09 19.11 -9.09
CA VAL A 197 -6.27 19.57 -7.97
C VAL A 197 -6.30 21.09 -7.91
N ILE A 198 -6.53 21.64 -6.73
CA ILE A 198 -6.51 23.07 -6.44
C ILE A 198 -5.38 23.30 -5.44
N VAL A 199 -4.39 24.10 -5.84
CA VAL A 199 -3.21 24.41 -5.03
C VAL A 199 -3.29 25.83 -4.52
N ASN A 200 -3.15 26.01 -3.22
CA ASN A 200 -3.12 27.32 -2.54
C ASN A 200 -4.31 28.24 -2.90
N GLU A 201 -5.48 27.64 -3.13
CA GLU A 201 -6.72 28.33 -3.52
C GLU A 201 -6.63 29.15 -4.84
N LYS A 202 -5.57 28.95 -5.62
CA LYS A 202 -5.31 29.71 -6.86
C LYS A 202 -5.29 28.83 -8.10
N ASP A 203 -4.33 27.91 -8.13
CA ASP A 203 -4.06 27.14 -9.32
C ASP A 203 -4.99 25.92 -9.37
N THR A 204 -5.76 25.84 -10.45
CA THR A 204 -6.68 24.71 -10.68
C THR A 204 -6.19 23.89 -11.86
N LEU A 205 -5.82 22.65 -11.60
CA LEU A 205 -5.31 21.71 -12.58
C LEU A 205 -6.28 20.53 -12.69
N VAL A 206 -6.61 20.13 -13.92
CA VAL A 206 -7.48 18.97 -14.16
C VAL A 206 -6.74 17.97 -15.03
N GLN A 207 -6.77 16.71 -14.64
CA GLN A 207 -6.20 15.62 -15.41
C GLN A 207 -7.12 14.40 -15.43
N VAL A 208 -6.97 13.62 -16.50
CA VAL A 208 -7.59 12.31 -16.69
C VAL A 208 -6.48 11.28 -16.54
N PRO A 209 -6.70 10.15 -15.85
CA PRO A 209 -5.74 9.07 -15.80
C PRO A 209 -5.37 8.59 -17.20
N LEU A 210 -4.07 8.43 -17.47
CA LEU A 210 -3.56 7.95 -18.75
C LEU A 210 -3.77 6.43 -18.86
N LEU A 211 -4.92 6.02 -19.38
CA LEU A 211 -5.27 4.63 -19.56
C LEU A 211 -4.57 4.05 -20.79
N GLU A 212 -4.03 2.84 -20.62
CA GLU A 212 -3.61 1.99 -21.73
C GLU A 212 -4.73 1.00 -22.05
N GLU A 213 -4.85 0.55 -23.30
CA GLU A 213 -5.87 -0.42 -23.72
C GLU A 213 -5.88 -1.68 -22.84
N LYS A 214 -4.68 -2.13 -22.47
CA LYS A 214 -4.47 -3.23 -21.51
C LYS A 214 -3.45 -2.77 -20.48
N GLY A 215 -3.88 -2.40 -19.31
CA GLY A 215 -3.02 -1.93 -18.23
C GLY A 215 -3.79 -1.84 -16.92
N ILE A 216 -3.17 -1.22 -15.92
CA ILE A 216 -3.86 -0.99 -14.64
C ILE A 216 -5.08 -0.08 -14.88
N ARG A 217 -6.15 -0.33 -14.14
CA ARG A 217 -7.42 0.39 -14.32
C ARG A 217 -7.32 1.86 -13.93
N HIS A 218 -6.59 2.15 -12.87
CA HIS A 218 -6.49 3.47 -12.27
C HIS A 218 -5.01 3.85 -12.06
N PRO A 219 -4.29 4.25 -13.14
CA PRO A 219 -2.90 4.65 -13.03
C PRO A 219 -2.77 5.92 -12.18
N PRO A 220 -1.65 6.08 -11.42
CA PRO A 220 -1.38 7.30 -10.68
C PRO A 220 -1.44 8.54 -11.56
N VAL A 221 -2.10 9.60 -11.09
CA VAL A 221 -2.18 10.88 -11.79
C VAL A 221 -1.11 11.83 -11.24
N VAL A 222 -0.28 12.40 -12.11
CA VAL A 222 0.86 13.22 -11.70
C VAL A 222 0.70 14.63 -12.22
N PHE A 223 0.63 15.60 -11.32
CA PHE A 223 0.64 17.04 -11.60
C PHE A 223 2.05 17.56 -11.44
N LYS A 224 2.74 17.75 -12.56
CA LYS A 224 4.16 18.12 -12.60
C LYS A 224 4.40 19.53 -12.07
N GLY A 225 5.38 19.68 -11.14
CA GLY A 225 5.80 20.96 -10.59
C GLY A 225 4.68 21.76 -9.92
N ALA A 226 3.63 21.10 -9.46
CA ALA A 226 2.43 21.76 -8.94
C ALA A 226 2.55 22.17 -7.47
N TYR A 227 3.53 21.68 -6.74
CA TYR A 227 3.78 22.03 -5.35
C TYR A 227 5.09 22.81 -5.20
N SER A 228 5.04 23.88 -4.39
CA SER A 228 6.21 24.68 -4.02
C SER A 228 6.15 25.05 -2.54
N PHE A 229 7.12 24.56 -1.76
CA PHE A 229 7.22 24.96 -0.36
C PHE A 229 7.61 26.46 -0.20
N VAL A 230 8.25 27.03 -1.22
CA VAL A 230 8.55 28.48 -1.23
C VAL A 230 7.26 29.31 -1.25
N ASP A 231 6.25 28.86 -2.02
CA ASP A 231 4.95 29.53 -2.08
C ASP A 231 4.16 29.38 -0.77
N VAL A 232 4.23 28.21 -0.14
CA VAL A 232 3.67 27.99 1.20
C VAL A 232 4.30 28.99 2.20
N ARG A 233 5.62 29.17 2.19
CA ARG A 233 6.30 30.15 3.04
C ARG A 233 5.94 31.58 2.70
N ALA A 234 5.74 31.90 1.43
CA ALA A 234 5.34 33.24 1.00
C ALA A 234 3.94 33.58 1.53
N LEU A 235 2.99 32.67 1.44
CA LEU A 235 1.64 32.81 2.00
C LEU A 235 1.66 32.97 3.53
N HIS A 236 2.47 32.21 4.23
CA HIS A 236 2.65 32.37 5.68
C HIS A 236 3.18 33.76 6.04
N ARG A 237 4.19 34.28 5.32
CA ARG A 237 4.72 35.63 5.53
C ARG A 237 3.70 36.73 5.20
N ALA A 238 2.82 36.46 4.25
CA ALA A 238 1.73 37.39 3.89
C ALA A 238 0.53 37.34 4.87
N GLY A 239 0.61 36.52 5.94
CA GLY A 239 -0.45 36.38 6.92
C GLY A 239 -1.67 35.59 6.41
N LYS A 240 -1.49 34.73 5.39
CA LYS A 240 -2.53 33.92 4.74
C LYS A 240 -2.28 32.41 4.84
N PRO A 241 -1.94 31.87 6.03
CA PRO A 241 -1.62 30.46 6.17
C PRO A 241 -2.81 29.53 5.87
N GLU A 242 -4.03 30.03 5.96
CA GLU A 242 -5.26 29.29 5.66
C GLU A 242 -5.42 28.96 4.17
N GLN A 243 -4.77 29.71 3.28
CA GLN A 243 -4.76 29.46 1.85
C GLN A 243 -3.78 28.35 1.44
N CYS A 244 -2.83 28.00 2.33
CA CYS A 244 -1.88 26.92 2.05
C CYS A 244 -2.59 25.58 2.05
N SER A 245 -2.93 25.06 0.89
CA SER A 245 -3.61 23.76 0.78
C SER A 245 -3.41 23.11 -0.58
N ILE A 246 -3.51 21.78 -0.60
CA ILE A 246 -3.75 21.00 -1.80
C ILE A 246 -5.11 20.31 -1.61
N VAL A 247 -6.06 20.61 -2.49
CA VAL A 247 -7.36 19.95 -2.53
C VAL A 247 -7.42 19.11 -3.78
N ALA A 248 -7.77 17.83 -3.65
CA ALA A 248 -8.05 16.96 -4.77
C ALA A 248 -9.53 16.55 -4.76
N GLU A 249 -10.16 16.63 -5.92
CA GLU A 249 -11.56 16.26 -6.15
C GLU A 249 -11.64 15.25 -7.28
N GLY A 250 -12.25 14.11 -7.01
CA GLY A 250 -12.47 13.04 -7.98
C GLY A 250 -13.87 13.10 -8.58
N PHE A 251 -13.95 12.87 -9.88
CA PHE A 251 -15.19 12.95 -10.65
C PHE A 251 -15.54 11.57 -11.22
N LEU A 252 -16.81 11.18 -11.09
CA LEU A 252 -17.45 10.10 -11.83
C LEU A 252 -18.67 10.70 -12.55
N ASP A 253 -18.80 10.42 -13.85
CA ASP A 253 -19.87 10.95 -14.68
C ASP A 253 -20.03 12.49 -14.55
N GLY A 254 -18.92 13.20 -14.45
CA GLY A 254 -18.87 14.65 -14.33
C GLY A 254 -19.29 15.22 -12.95
N LYS A 255 -19.55 14.37 -11.95
CA LYS A 255 -19.92 14.80 -10.60
C LYS A 255 -18.77 14.55 -9.62
N ILE A 256 -18.56 15.47 -8.68
CA ILE A 256 -17.61 15.27 -7.59
C ILE A 256 -18.17 14.19 -6.65
N VAL A 257 -17.41 13.10 -6.49
CA VAL A 257 -17.79 11.95 -5.66
C VAL A 257 -16.82 11.70 -4.51
N ALA A 258 -15.60 12.24 -4.60
CA ALA A 258 -14.59 12.14 -3.54
C ALA A 258 -13.81 13.44 -3.44
N ARG A 259 -13.38 13.79 -2.22
CA ARG A 259 -12.60 15.01 -1.96
C ARG A 259 -11.65 14.78 -0.80
N THR A 260 -10.40 15.23 -0.98
CA THR A 260 -9.37 15.24 0.06
C THR A 260 -8.69 16.60 0.10
N LYS A 261 -8.30 17.05 1.30
CA LYS A 261 -7.55 18.29 1.50
C LYS A 261 -6.33 18.01 2.38
N ASN A 262 -5.16 18.39 1.90
CA ASN A 262 -3.94 18.43 2.69
C ASN A 262 -3.56 19.89 3.00
N MET A 263 -3.01 20.10 4.19
CA MET A 263 -2.44 21.37 4.63
C MET A 263 -1.11 21.13 5.32
N PRO A 264 -0.17 22.08 5.26
CA PRO A 264 1.07 21.98 6.02
C PRO A 264 0.74 22.07 7.51
N SER A 265 1.25 21.11 8.30
CA SER A 265 1.07 21.14 9.75
C SER A 265 1.84 22.29 10.39
N LYS A 266 1.27 22.87 11.42
CA LYS A 266 1.84 23.96 12.24
C LYS A 266 2.64 23.40 13.42
N ARG A 267 2.67 24.10 14.55
CA ARG A 267 3.34 23.61 15.78
C ARG A 267 2.57 22.43 16.37
N ASN A 268 3.28 21.53 17.03
CA ASN A 268 2.67 20.44 17.80
C ASN A 268 1.79 21.04 18.90
N GLU A 269 0.59 20.54 19.06
CA GLU A 269 -0.33 21.09 20.04
C GLU A 269 -1.21 20.02 20.72
N GLN A 270 -1.45 18.92 20.02
CA GLN A 270 -2.32 17.84 20.50
C GLN A 270 -1.70 16.47 20.26
N LEU A 271 -2.00 15.55 21.18
CA LEU A 271 -1.83 14.12 21.00
C LEU A 271 -3.22 13.51 20.85
N VAL A 272 -3.51 12.97 19.68
CA VAL A 272 -4.81 12.37 19.37
C VAL A 272 -4.65 10.86 19.33
N LEU A 273 -5.47 10.15 20.12
CA LEU A 273 -5.55 8.70 20.08
C LEU A 273 -6.75 8.27 19.23
N THR A 274 -6.51 7.38 18.29
CA THR A 274 -7.55 6.70 17.53
C THR A 274 -7.42 5.20 17.74
N VAL A 275 -8.55 4.53 17.87
CA VAL A 275 -8.62 3.09 18.05
C VAL A 275 -9.14 2.47 16.77
N ASP A 276 -8.33 1.59 16.17
CA ASP A 276 -8.77 0.79 15.04
C ASP A 276 -9.50 -0.45 15.56
N SER A 277 -10.81 -0.32 15.71
CA SER A 277 -11.70 -1.38 16.23
C SER A 277 -12.76 -1.76 15.20
N GLY A 278 -12.33 -2.35 14.09
CA GLY A 278 -13.26 -2.84 13.05
C GLY A 278 -14.20 -3.97 13.53
N LEU A 279 -13.89 -4.59 14.65
CA LEU A 279 -14.69 -5.67 15.26
C LEU A 279 -14.87 -5.44 16.75
N PRO A 280 -15.97 -5.97 17.37
CA PRO A 280 -16.14 -5.93 18.81
C PRO A 280 -15.02 -6.70 19.52
N LEU A 281 -14.33 -6.05 20.45
CA LEU A 281 -13.31 -6.67 21.29
C LEU A 281 -13.96 -7.60 22.32
N ARG A 282 -13.37 -8.75 22.54
CA ARG A 282 -13.77 -9.72 23.55
C ARG A 282 -12.61 -9.98 24.50
N ALA A 283 -12.87 -10.05 25.79
CA ALA A 283 -11.88 -10.43 26.79
C ALA A 283 -11.65 -11.96 26.75
N ASN A 284 -10.97 -12.44 25.71
CA ASN A 284 -10.71 -13.87 25.45
C ASN A 284 -9.21 -14.23 25.50
N GLY A 285 -8.35 -13.27 25.86
CA GLY A 285 -6.90 -13.43 25.94
C GLY A 285 -6.17 -13.46 24.59
N SER A 286 -6.88 -13.22 23.48
CA SER A 286 -6.31 -13.22 22.12
C SER A 286 -6.74 -12.04 21.25
N ASP A 287 -7.85 -11.36 21.57
CA ASP A 287 -8.28 -10.20 20.82
C ASP A 287 -7.34 -9.02 21.08
N MET A 288 -6.97 -8.33 20.02
CA MET A 288 -6.10 -7.16 20.06
C MET A 288 -6.75 -5.98 19.34
N VAL A 289 -6.39 -4.79 19.78
CA VAL A 289 -6.77 -3.55 19.12
C VAL A 289 -5.53 -2.69 18.85
N THR A 290 -5.48 -2.08 17.68
CA THR A 290 -4.42 -1.11 17.36
C THR A 290 -4.84 0.27 17.84
N VAL A 291 -4.00 0.88 18.67
CA VAL A 291 -4.14 2.27 19.10
C VAL A 291 -3.12 3.12 18.35
N ILE A 292 -3.60 4.11 17.61
CA ILE A 292 -2.75 5.03 16.85
C ILE A 292 -2.68 6.36 17.59
N ALA A 293 -1.47 6.76 18.00
CA ALA A 293 -1.20 8.07 18.56
C ALA A 293 -0.71 9.01 17.45
N SER A 294 -1.41 10.11 17.24
CA SER A 294 -1.07 11.12 16.25
C SER A 294 -0.71 12.44 16.92
N ILE A 295 0.50 12.92 16.68
CA ILE A 295 0.90 14.28 17.06
C ILE A 295 0.38 15.23 16.00
N THR A 296 -0.52 16.15 16.39
CA THR A 296 -1.17 17.06 15.47
C THR A 296 -0.96 18.52 15.88
N ASP A 297 -1.22 19.43 14.95
CA ASP A 297 -1.43 20.82 15.28
C ASP A 297 -2.87 21.05 15.83
N LYS A 298 -3.18 22.30 16.17
CA LYS A 298 -4.50 22.69 16.72
C LYS A 298 -5.66 22.41 15.76
N ASP A 299 -5.39 22.33 14.47
CA ASP A 299 -6.39 22.13 13.43
C ASP A 299 -6.53 20.61 13.07
N GLY A 300 -5.79 19.72 13.78
CA GLY A 300 -5.84 18.28 13.59
C GLY A 300 -4.91 17.73 12.50
N TYR A 301 -4.09 18.56 11.86
CA TYR A 301 -3.14 18.08 10.84
C TYR A 301 -1.93 17.40 11.47
N VAL A 302 -1.67 16.18 11.04
CA VAL A 302 -0.58 15.36 11.58
C VAL A 302 0.79 15.99 11.30
N LYS A 303 1.58 16.11 12.33
CA LYS A 303 2.95 16.62 12.30
C LYS A 303 3.91 15.55 11.78
N ARG A 304 4.02 15.43 10.46
CA ARG A 304 4.81 14.39 9.78
C ARG A 304 6.30 14.38 10.13
N LEU A 305 6.86 15.52 10.56
CA LEU A 305 8.27 15.67 10.90
C LEU A 305 8.49 15.79 12.41
N SER A 306 7.51 15.45 13.25
CA SER A 306 7.71 15.43 14.69
C SER A 306 8.71 14.35 15.08
N GLN A 307 9.57 14.67 16.04
CA GLN A 307 10.53 13.76 16.66
C GLN A 307 10.20 13.51 18.14
N GLU A 308 9.00 13.90 18.55
CA GLU A 308 8.54 13.71 19.92
C GLU A 308 8.41 12.22 20.25
N THR A 309 8.71 11.88 21.49
CA THR A 309 8.48 10.53 22.02
C THR A 309 7.10 10.45 22.62
N VAL A 310 6.33 9.43 22.26
CA VAL A 310 5.03 9.11 22.85
C VAL A 310 5.21 7.98 23.85
N ILE A 311 4.70 8.19 25.07
CA ILE A 311 4.70 7.18 26.12
C ILE A 311 3.30 6.61 26.25
N PHE A 312 3.19 5.28 26.12
CA PHE A 312 1.92 4.55 26.27
C PHE A 312 1.81 3.94 27.68
N GLU A 313 0.68 4.13 28.28
CA GLU A 313 0.29 3.50 29.54
C GLU A 313 -1.11 2.92 29.41
N VAL A 314 -1.31 1.74 29.97
CA VAL A 314 -2.61 1.04 29.98
C VAL A 314 -3.04 0.87 31.42
N GLU A 315 -4.27 1.28 31.71
CA GLU A 315 -4.93 1.04 33.01
C GLU A 315 -6.11 0.11 32.77
N GLY A 316 -6.29 -0.87 33.67
CA GLY A 316 -7.36 -1.86 33.62
C GLY A 316 -6.91 -3.25 33.20
N GLU A 317 -7.84 -4.05 32.66
CA GLU A 317 -7.63 -5.49 32.38
C GLU A 317 -6.89 -5.77 31.08
N GLY A 318 -6.53 -4.72 30.32
CA GLY A 318 -5.76 -4.85 29.08
C GLY A 318 -4.26 -4.90 29.32
N GLU A 319 -3.53 -5.50 28.40
CA GLU A 319 -2.07 -5.53 28.39
C GLU A 319 -1.53 -4.75 27.17
N LEU A 320 -0.48 -3.95 27.40
CA LEU A 320 0.22 -3.26 26.33
C LEU A 320 1.12 -4.25 25.57
N VAL A 321 0.81 -4.48 24.29
CA VAL A 321 1.66 -5.23 23.40
C VAL A 321 2.47 -4.24 22.57
N GLY A 322 3.80 -4.23 22.74
CA GLY A 322 4.72 -3.32 22.04
C GLY A 322 5.53 -2.42 22.97
N GLY A 323 6.23 -1.47 22.38
CA GLY A 323 7.06 -0.53 23.09
C GLY A 323 6.27 0.49 23.90
N ARG A 324 6.65 0.69 25.16
CA ARG A 324 6.07 1.74 26.02
C ARG A 324 6.44 3.14 25.52
N GLU A 325 7.66 3.31 25.02
CA GLU A 325 8.19 4.57 24.50
C GLU A 325 8.43 4.43 23.00
N VAL A 326 7.77 5.27 22.20
CA VAL A 326 7.84 5.22 20.73
C VAL A 326 8.14 6.61 20.20
N GLU A 327 9.22 6.76 19.44
CA GLU A 327 9.50 7.98 18.70
C GLU A 327 8.55 8.14 17.52
N ALA A 328 7.98 9.33 17.33
CA ALA A 328 7.03 9.61 16.24
C ALA A 328 7.66 9.42 14.83
N ASN A 329 8.95 9.71 14.70
CA ASN A 329 9.76 9.43 13.51
C ASN A 329 11.08 8.81 13.96
N PRO A 330 11.11 7.50 14.22
CA PRO A 330 12.34 6.84 14.57
C PRO A 330 13.36 7.06 13.46
N ARG A 331 14.52 7.55 13.80
CA ARG A 331 15.64 7.59 12.86
C ARG A 331 15.92 6.14 12.49
N VAL A 332 15.85 5.82 11.22
CA VAL A 332 16.30 4.52 10.72
C VAL A 332 17.78 4.42 11.02
N SER A 333 18.12 3.90 12.17
CA SER A 333 19.49 3.52 12.43
C SER A 333 19.76 2.26 11.62
N ARG A 334 20.93 2.21 11.02
CA ARG A 334 21.45 1.04 10.29
C ARG A 334 21.45 -0.23 11.16
N TRP A 335 21.23 -0.09 12.45
CA TRP A 335 21.27 -1.10 13.50
C TRP A 335 19.89 -1.38 14.10
N GLY A 336 18.84 -0.91 13.41
CA GLY A 336 17.47 -1.42 13.63
C GLY A 336 17.07 -1.54 15.09
N THR A 337 17.11 -0.45 15.84
CA THR A 337 16.14 -0.33 16.91
C THR A 337 14.82 0.07 16.27
N ALA A 338 14.23 -0.88 15.52
CA ALA A 338 12.80 -0.85 15.39
C ALA A 338 12.24 -0.76 16.81
N PRO A 339 11.27 0.12 17.09
CA PRO A 339 10.59 0.08 18.37
C PRO A 339 10.19 -1.35 18.61
N ALA A 340 10.58 -1.90 19.74
CA ALA A 340 10.23 -3.26 20.08
C ALA A 340 8.71 -3.38 20.03
N LEU A 341 8.23 -4.35 19.27
CA LEU A 341 6.85 -4.79 19.36
C LEU A 341 6.62 -5.37 20.74
#